data_06ed0b514b727b7ab56e6dfc319d6436
#
_entry.id   06ed0b514b727b7ab56e6dfc319d6436
#
_cell.length_a   1.000
_cell.length_b   1.000
_cell.length_c   1.000
_cell.angle_alpha   90.00
_cell.angle_beta   90.00
_cell.angle_gamma   90.00
#
_symmetry.space_group_name_H-M   'P 1'
#
loop_
_entity.id
_entity.type
_entity.pdbx_description
1 polymer ?
#
loop_
_entity_poly.entity_id
_entity_poly.type
_entity_poly.pdbx_seq_one_letter_code
_entity_poly.pdbx_strand_id
1 'polypeptide(L)'
;MPKNEQSKKQENQMNEETKSTLVGYARKSNAGGAIKLSINTSAFADCATYVTSDGQAYVPLIIPINALQRVLNGERAVTTVTQIND
;
A
#
# COMPACT_ATOMS: atom_id res chain seq x y z
N MET A 1 -27.50 -9.59 13.08
CA MET A 1 -27.31 -9.16 13.17
C MET A 1 -26.86 -9.09 13.26
N PRO A 2 -26.75 -9.14 13.13
CA PRO A 2 -26.24 -8.81 13.14
C PRO A 2 -25.55 -8.82 13.02
N LYS A 3 -25.46 -8.81 12.78
CA LYS A 3 -24.92 -8.58 12.78
C LYS A 3 -24.27 -8.37 12.64
N ASN A 4 -24.24 -8.48 12.59
CA ASN A 4 -23.62 -8.10 12.60
C ASN A 4 -22.91 -8.21 12.65
N GLU A 5 -22.98 -8.37 12.58
CA GLU A 5 -22.30 -8.17 12.81
C GLU A 5 -21.54 -8.47 12.56
N GLN A 6 -21.56 -8.78 12.32
CA GLN A 6 -20.84 -8.66 12.26
C GLN A 6 -20.25 -8.51 11.76
N SER A 7 -20.37 -8.41 11.57
CA SER A 7 -19.77 -7.87 11.33
C SER A 7 -19.28 -7.56 11.37
N LYS A 8 -19.40 -7.52 11.31
CA LYS A 8 -18.73 -6.91 11.57
C LYS A 8 -17.94 -7.14 12.02
N LYS A 9 -17.77 -7.40 12.11
CA LYS A 9 -16.90 -7.57 12.65
C LYS A 9 -16.05 -8.12 12.32
N GLN A 10 -15.76 -8.49 11.71
CA GLN A 10 -14.92 -8.83 11.48
C GLN A 10 -14.34 -8.54 10.81
N GLU A 11 -14.49 -8.42 10.37
CA GLU A 11 -13.83 -7.78 9.77
C GLU A 11 -13.07 -6.82 10.24
N ASN A 12 -12.99 -6.47 10.99
CA ASN A 12 -12.46 -5.45 11.57
C ASN A 12 -11.38 -5.70 12.50
N GLN A 13 -11.22 -6.69 13.16
CA GLN A 13 -10.25 -6.87 14.05
C GLN A 13 -8.88 -6.91 13.57
N MET A 14 -8.62 -7.40 12.42
CA MET A 14 -7.34 -7.33 11.85
C MET A 14 -6.89 -5.97 11.66
N ASN A 15 -7.78 -5.11 11.35
CA ASN A 15 -7.45 -3.72 11.13
C ASN A 15 -6.98 -3.02 12.34
N GLU A 16 -7.31 -3.54 13.50
CA GLU A 16 -6.84 -2.90 14.69
C GLU A 16 -5.40 -3.17 14.96
N GLU A 17 -4.90 -4.29 14.46
CA GLU A 17 -3.53 -4.64 14.70
C GLU A 17 -2.62 -4.20 13.60
N THR A 18 -3.15 -4.08 12.40
CA THR A 18 -2.34 -3.74 11.24
C THR A 18 -2.95 -2.53 10.58
N LYS A 19 -2.23 -1.45 10.59
CA LYS A 19 -2.72 -0.22 10.00
C LYS A 19 -1.98 0.02 8.72
N SER A 20 -2.70 0.46 7.72
CA SER A 20 -2.08 0.78 6.45
C SER A 20 -2.36 2.24 6.10
N THR A 21 -1.39 2.88 5.51
CA THR A 21 -1.50 4.25 5.04
C THR A 21 -1.36 4.25 3.55
N LEU A 22 -2.35 4.78 2.85
CA LEU A 22 -2.28 4.90 1.41
C LEU A 22 -1.29 6.02 1.09
N VAL A 23 -0.25 5.69 0.34
CA VAL A 23 0.82 6.63 0.05
C VAL A 23 0.83 7.03 -1.41
N GLY A 24 0.35 6.18 -2.29
CA GLY A 24 0.36 6.50 -3.70
C GLY A 24 -0.20 5.39 -4.55
N TYR A 25 0.15 5.44 -5.82
CA TYR A 25 -0.36 4.50 -6.81
C TYR A 25 0.75 4.04 -7.73
N ALA A 26 0.59 2.84 -8.26
CA ALA A 26 1.52 2.24 -9.20
C ALA A 26 0.76 1.86 -10.46
N ARG A 27 1.35 2.09 -11.62
CA ARG A 27 0.76 1.71 -12.89
C ARG A 27 1.87 1.37 -13.86
N LYS A 28 1.50 0.75 -14.97
CA LYS A 28 2.50 0.55 -16.03
C LYS A 28 2.83 1.89 -16.66
N SER A 29 4.08 2.08 -17.02
CA SER A 29 4.47 3.25 -17.75
C SER A 29 3.81 3.25 -19.13
N ASN A 30 3.74 4.40 -19.78
CA ASN A 30 3.11 4.50 -21.08
C ASN A 30 3.76 3.59 -22.11
N ALA A 31 5.07 3.44 -22.03
CA ALA A 31 5.79 2.58 -22.95
C ALA A 31 5.68 1.10 -22.58
N GLY A 32 5.18 0.81 -21.38
CA GLY A 32 4.95 -0.57 -20.98
C GLY A 32 6.15 -1.29 -20.41
N GLY A 33 7.30 -0.63 -20.34
CA GLY A 33 8.52 -1.30 -19.92
C GLY A 33 8.89 -1.08 -18.47
N ALA A 34 8.06 -0.40 -17.71
CA ALA A 34 8.38 -0.08 -16.31
C ALA A 34 7.10 0.13 -15.53
N ILE A 35 7.24 0.15 -14.23
CA ILE A 35 6.15 0.53 -13.32
C ILE A 35 6.41 1.97 -12.89
N LYS A 36 5.42 2.81 -13.07
CA LYS A 36 5.50 4.20 -12.64
C LYS A 36 4.80 4.36 -11.32
N LEU A 37 5.49 4.94 -10.36
CA LEU A 37 4.92 5.21 -9.04
C LEU A 37 4.62 6.69 -8.92
N SER A 38 3.47 7.01 -8.36
CA SER A 38 3.10 8.38 -8.04
C SER A 38 2.85 8.42 -6.54
N ILE A 39 3.67 9.16 -5.82
CA ILE A 39 3.66 9.16 -4.37
C ILE A 39 3.11 10.50 -3.88
N ASN A 40 2.12 10.42 -2.99
CA ASN A 40 1.56 11.61 -2.37
C ASN A 40 2.53 12.12 -1.34
N THR A 41 3.05 13.33 -1.52
CA THR A 41 4.11 13.82 -0.66
C THR A 41 3.66 14.07 0.77
N SER A 42 2.40 14.46 0.97
CA SER A 42 1.90 14.66 2.32
C SER A 42 1.78 13.35 3.08
N ALA A 43 1.25 12.32 2.42
CA ALA A 43 1.14 11.00 3.04
C ALA A 43 2.51 10.41 3.30
N PHE A 44 3.42 10.60 2.36
CA PHE A 44 4.79 10.09 2.50
C PHE A 44 5.48 10.73 3.71
N ALA A 45 5.26 12.03 3.92
CA ALA A 45 5.88 12.74 5.04
C ALA A 45 5.40 12.22 6.40
N ASP A 46 4.19 11.64 6.42
CA ASP A 46 3.64 11.09 7.66
C ASP A 46 4.01 9.64 7.89
N CYS A 47 4.71 9.01 6.96
CA CYS A 47 5.07 7.61 7.08
C CYS A 47 6.16 7.40 8.11
N ALA A 48 6.12 6.23 8.73
CA ALA A 48 7.18 5.83 9.65
C ALA A 48 8.45 5.51 8.86
N THR A 49 9.59 5.76 9.47
CA THR A 49 10.88 5.46 8.85
C THR A 49 11.64 4.49 9.74
N TYR A 50 12.60 3.79 9.15
CA TYR A 50 13.56 3.06 9.95
C TYR A 50 14.97 3.49 9.56
N VAL A 51 15.89 3.35 10.50
CA VAL A 51 17.27 3.79 10.29
C VAL A 51 18.17 2.58 10.35
N THR A 52 19.02 2.44 9.34
CA THR A 52 19.96 1.32 9.30
C THR A 52 21.19 1.64 10.14
N SER A 53 22.01 0.61 10.35
CA SER A 53 23.18 0.78 11.22
C SER A 53 24.18 1.80 10.67
N ASP A 54 24.14 2.07 9.36
CA ASP A 54 25.02 3.06 8.77
C ASP A 54 24.42 4.46 8.73
N GLY A 55 23.28 4.64 9.42
CA GLY A 55 22.71 5.98 9.57
C GLY A 55 21.76 6.40 8.46
N GLN A 56 21.42 5.52 7.56
CA GLN A 56 20.49 5.86 6.47
C GLN A 56 19.05 5.63 6.91
N ALA A 57 18.16 6.52 6.51
CA ALA A 57 16.74 6.42 6.85
C ALA A 57 15.95 6.01 5.64
N TYR A 58 15.01 5.08 5.84
CA TYR A 58 14.19 4.54 4.76
C TYR A 58 12.73 4.54 5.15
N VAL A 59 11.87 4.66 4.15
CA VAL A 59 10.42 4.52 4.32
C VAL A 59 10.00 3.24 3.62
N PRO A 60 9.60 2.20 4.36
CA PRO A 60 9.20 0.94 3.73
C PRO A 60 7.80 1.05 3.17
N LEU A 61 7.63 0.69 1.92
CA LEU A 61 6.33 0.72 1.25
C LEU A 61 6.10 -0.62 0.61
N ILE A 62 4.83 -0.97 0.45
CA ILE A 62 4.48 -2.23 -0.19
C ILE A 62 3.50 -2.01 -1.34
N ILE A 63 3.54 -2.94 -2.29
CA ILE A 63 2.57 -3.05 -3.36
C ILE A 63 2.11 -4.50 -3.34
N PRO A 64 0.81 -4.77 -3.20
CA PRO A 64 0.34 -6.15 -3.17
C PRO A 64 0.66 -6.86 -4.48
N ILE A 65 1.23 -8.04 -4.40
CA ILE A 65 1.69 -8.76 -5.59
C ILE A 65 0.53 -9.09 -6.52
N ASN A 66 -0.58 -9.59 -5.97
CA ASN A 66 -1.70 -9.97 -6.81
C ASN A 66 -2.28 -8.77 -7.55
N ALA A 67 -2.37 -7.64 -6.87
CA ALA A 67 -2.89 -6.43 -7.49
C ALA A 67 -1.94 -5.93 -8.56
N LEU A 68 -0.64 -5.99 -8.31
CA LEU A 68 0.33 -5.57 -9.30
C LEU A 68 0.27 -6.47 -10.54
N GLN A 69 0.09 -7.76 -10.35
CA GLN A 69 -0.03 -8.67 -11.50
C GLN A 69 -1.22 -8.31 -12.37
N ARG A 70 -2.33 -7.89 -11.76
CA ARG A 70 -3.50 -7.47 -12.55
C ARG A 70 -3.21 -6.23 -13.35
N VAL A 71 -2.43 -5.31 -12.78
CA VAL A 71 -2.00 -4.12 -13.53
C VAL A 71 -1.12 -4.54 -14.70
N LEU A 72 -0.18 -5.45 -14.47
CA LEU A 72 0.72 -5.91 -15.53
C LEU A 72 -0.03 -6.63 -16.63
N ASN A 73 -1.10 -7.34 -16.28
CA ASN A 73 -1.90 -8.08 -17.25
C ASN A 73 -2.93 -7.22 -17.96
N GLY A 74 -3.02 -5.96 -17.60
CA GLY A 74 -3.99 -5.08 -18.23
C GLY A 74 -5.39 -5.16 -17.64
N GLU A 75 -5.58 -5.89 -16.54
CA GLU A 75 -6.89 -6.05 -15.93
C GLU A 75 -7.28 -4.86 -15.08
N ARG A 76 -6.28 -4.09 -14.63
CA ARG A 76 -6.50 -2.89 -13.82
C ARG A 76 -5.56 -1.82 -14.32
N ALA A 77 -6.03 -0.58 -14.21
CA ALA A 77 -5.22 0.55 -14.63
C ALA A 77 -4.15 0.88 -13.59
N VAL A 78 -4.44 0.64 -12.30
CA VAL A 78 -3.59 1.13 -11.23
C VAL A 78 -3.79 0.26 -10.00
N THR A 79 -2.77 0.20 -9.15
CA THR A 79 -2.91 -0.38 -7.83
C THR A 79 -2.32 0.57 -6.80
N THR A 80 -2.50 0.26 -5.54
CA THR A 80 -2.09 1.15 -4.45
C THR A 80 -0.67 0.87 -4.00
N VAL A 81 -0.05 1.91 -3.45
CA VAL A 81 1.22 1.81 -2.74
C VAL A 81 0.93 2.25 -1.31
N THR A 82 1.23 1.41 -0.34
CA THR A 82 0.87 1.67 1.04
C THR A 82 2.04 1.40 1.96
N GLN A 83 1.95 1.93 3.17
CA GLN A 83 2.84 1.54 4.26
C GLN A 83 2.01 0.79 5.29
N ILE A 84 2.50 -0.35 5.72
CA ILE A 84 1.87 -1.11 6.78
C ILE A 84 2.64 -0.87 8.05
N ASN A 85 1.93 -0.43 9.07
CA ASN A 85 2.51 -0.12 10.37
C ASN A 85 2.08 -1.22 11.33
N ASP A 86 2.91 -2.22 11.50
CA ASP A 86 2.56 -3.32 12.40
C ASP A 86 3.62 -3.50 13.48
#